data_193865647a7e0160b34f59383fedd5fd
#
_entry.id   193865647a7e0160b34f59383fedd5fd
#
_cell.length_a   1.000
_cell.length_b   1.000
_cell.length_c   1.000
_cell.angle_alpha   90.00
_cell.angle_beta   90.00
_cell.angle_gamma   90.00
#
_symmetry.space_group_name_H-M   'P 1'
#
loop_
_entity.id
_entity.type
_entity.pdbx_description
1 polymer ?
#
loop_
_entity_poly.entity_id
_entity_poly.type
_entity_poly.pdbx_seq_one_letter_code
_entity_poly.pdbx_strand_id
1 'polypeptide(L)'
;MTQSELEAFLAVVRCGTVSGAAQQLFITQPALSRRLGVLEEELGYPLLQRGRGRRSVELTAQGRAFVPVAEKWLAIWQEAKDLKKLNGSVTLRLESIVSVSTYLLGPVLRRFLRLRPDARVRYHTCTSRIGYDDVGLGLVDLAIISDRMYHPRVESLPVFREPMVLVMNGPAPAGTMLPSALDPVREVRMPWYPECDQWHDYWFGPDVQATVLLDQMAWMEDLLLDKGAWAVVPASVARRLPQGQGIQRCKLEQGPPDRIIYALLGQTQKPLMDEFLEAMRQGLSGQPELESYL
;
A
#
# COMPACT_ATOMS: atom_id res chain seq x y z
N MET A 1 -13.21 -4.15 27.44
CA MET A 1 -13.14 -3.54 26.09
C MET A 1 -14.06 -4.29 25.13
N THR A 2 -15.07 -3.61 24.57
CA THR A 2 -16.09 -4.17 23.72
C THR A 2 -16.07 -3.53 22.32
N GLN A 3 -16.71 -4.18 21.33
CA GLN A 3 -16.85 -3.63 19.98
C GLN A 3 -17.49 -2.23 19.99
N SER A 4 -18.53 -2.03 20.79
CA SER A 4 -19.25 -0.75 20.85
C SER A 4 -18.46 0.40 21.45
N GLU A 5 -17.52 0.13 22.33
CA GLU A 5 -16.60 1.12 22.91
C GLU A 5 -15.53 1.55 21.88
N LEU A 6 -14.96 0.59 21.15
CA LEU A 6 -13.99 0.87 20.09
C LEU A 6 -14.62 1.61 18.89
N GLU A 7 -15.84 1.22 18.50
CA GLU A 7 -16.59 1.94 17.47
C GLU A 7 -16.90 3.38 17.90
N ALA A 8 -17.24 3.60 19.18
CA ALA A 8 -17.45 4.92 19.72
C ALA A 8 -16.18 5.79 19.66
N PHE A 9 -15.03 5.24 20.04
CA PHE A 9 -13.75 5.93 19.95
C PHE A 9 -13.38 6.29 18.52
N LEU A 10 -13.41 5.33 17.59
CA LEU A 10 -13.08 5.57 16.19
C LEU A 10 -14.06 6.49 15.47
N ALA A 11 -15.34 6.49 15.86
CA ALA A 11 -16.30 7.45 15.35
C ALA A 11 -15.95 8.89 15.77
N VAL A 12 -15.50 9.09 17.03
CA VAL A 12 -15.03 10.41 17.50
C VAL A 12 -13.76 10.84 16.77
N VAL A 13 -12.84 9.93 16.51
CA VAL A 13 -11.63 10.21 15.70
C VAL A 13 -12.00 10.70 14.32
N ARG A 14 -12.93 10.02 13.63
CA ARG A 14 -13.37 10.40 12.28
C ARG A 14 -14.18 11.68 12.22
N CYS A 15 -15.09 11.89 13.16
CA CYS A 15 -16.00 13.05 13.16
C CYS A 15 -15.37 14.31 13.75
N GLY A 16 -14.28 14.18 14.53
CA GLY A 16 -13.65 15.29 15.23
C GLY A 16 -14.50 15.89 16.36
N THR A 17 -15.73 15.42 16.59
CA THR A 17 -16.66 15.90 17.62
C THR A 17 -17.47 14.76 18.23
N VAL A 18 -17.78 14.88 19.54
CA VAL A 18 -18.62 13.88 20.23
C VAL A 18 -20.06 13.89 19.68
N SER A 19 -20.58 15.07 19.35
CA SER A 19 -21.95 15.18 18.79
C SER A 19 -22.08 14.54 17.41
N GLY A 20 -21.12 14.79 16.51
CA GLY A 20 -21.08 14.18 15.18
C GLY A 20 -20.93 12.66 15.25
N ALA A 21 -20.07 12.16 16.13
CA ALA A 21 -19.92 10.73 16.35
C ALA A 21 -21.18 10.05 16.94
N ALA A 22 -21.85 10.70 17.88
CA ALA A 22 -23.11 10.22 18.42
C ALA A 22 -24.20 10.12 17.35
N GLN A 23 -24.30 11.13 16.49
CA GLN A 23 -25.22 11.15 15.36
C GLN A 23 -24.89 10.04 14.34
N GLN A 24 -23.62 9.86 13.99
CA GLN A 24 -23.17 8.79 13.09
C GLN A 24 -23.52 7.40 13.61
N LEU A 25 -23.42 7.19 14.92
CA LEU A 25 -23.71 5.91 15.56
C LEU A 25 -25.18 5.72 15.98
N PHE A 26 -26.04 6.72 15.69
CA PHE A 26 -27.46 6.71 16.07
C PHE A 26 -27.68 6.52 17.57
N ILE A 27 -26.82 7.14 18.41
CA ILE A 27 -26.94 7.11 19.88
C ILE A 27 -26.92 8.53 20.45
N THR A 28 -27.27 8.66 21.73
CA THR A 28 -27.17 9.96 22.42
C THR A 28 -25.75 10.30 22.81
N GLN A 29 -25.40 11.60 22.90
CA GLN A 29 -24.09 12.05 23.38
C GLN A 29 -23.73 11.49 24.77
N PRO A 30 -24.63 11.47 25.79
CA PRO A 30 -24.31 10.84 27.06
C PRO A 30 -23.96 9.36 26.94
N ALA A 31 -24.65 8.61 26.05
CA ALA A 31 -24.34 7.19 25.80
C ALA A 31 -22.96 7.01 25.17
N LEU A 32 -22.61 7.87 24.20
CA LEU A 32 -21.27 7.86 23.59
C LEU A 32 -20.19 8.19 24.63
N SER A 33 -20.39 9.26 25.42
CA SER A 33 -19.44 9.68 26.45
C SER A 33 -19.23 8.59 27.51
N ARG A 34 -20.30 7.86 27.87
CA ARG A 34 -20.20 6.73 28.79
C ARG A 34 -19.35 5.61 28.21
N ARG A 35 -19.54 5.24 26.92
CA ARG A 35 -18.73 4.20 26.25
C ARG A 35 -17.25 4.58 26.22
N LEU A 36 -16.95 5.84 25.92
CA LEU A 36 -15.58 6.35 25.92
C LEU A 36 -14.98 6.31 27.34
N GLY A 37 -15.74 6.71 28.37
CA GLY A 37 -15.28 6.67 29.75
C GLY A 37 -14.97 5.26 30.22
N VAL A 38 -15.82 4.27 29.89
CA VAL A 38 -15.57 2.85 30.21
C VAL A 38 -14.30 2.35 29.51
N LEU A 39 -14.09 2.71 28.24
CA LEU A 39 -12.91 2.34 27.51
C LEU A 39 -11.62 2.93 28.12
N GLU A 40 -11.63 4.23 28.45
CA GLU A 40 -10.50 4.90 29.08
C GLU A 40 -10.20 4.35 30.47
N GLU A 41 -11.24 4.02 31.25
CA GLU A 41 -11.12 3.41 32.58
C GLU A 41 -10.47 2.02 32.49
N GLU A 42 -10.91 1.18 31.55
CA GLU A 42 -10.35 -0.16 31.33
C GLU A 42 -8.90 -0.12 30.82
N LEU A 43 -8.56 0.86 29.97
CA LEU A 43 -7.19 1.07 29.48
C LEU A 43 -6.27 1.71 30.54
N GLY A 44 -6.81 2.38 31.53
CA GLY A 44 -6.06 3.07 32.58
C GLY A 44 -5.43 4.39 32.15
N TYR A 45 -5.78 4.92 30.98
CA TYR A 45 -5.30 6.21 30.47
C TYR A 45 -6.33 6.91 29.58
N PRO A 46 -6.31 8.28 29.54
CA PRO A 46 -7.23 9.02 28.69
C PRO A 46 -6.82 8.93 27.22
N LEU A 47 -7.80 8.72 26.33
CA LEU A 47 -7.65 8.74 24.88
C LEU A 47 -7.91 10.13 24.29
N LEU A 48 -8.78 10.91 24.96
CA LEU A 48 -9.23 12.22 24.53
C LEU A 48 -8.80 13.30 25.51
N GLN A 49 -8.40 14.46 24.98
CA GLN A 49 -8.10 15.63 25.82
C GLN A 49 -9.42 16.25 26.34
N ARG A 50 -9.55 16.36 27.64
CA ARG A 50 -10.70 17.04 28.27
C ARG A 50 -10.44 18.55 28.31
N GLY A 51 -11.02 19.30 27.36
CA GLY A 51 -10.99 20.78 27.37
C GLY A 51 -12.38 21.36 27.56
N ARG A 52 -12.58 22.26 28.54
CA ARG A 52 -13.83 23.00 28.67
C ARG A 52 -13.98 23.97 27.51
N GLY A 53 -15.09 23.86 26.75
CA GLY A 53 -15.48 24.86 25.74
C GLY A 53 -14.97 24.64 24.33
N ARG A 54 -14.23 23.59 24.00
CA ARG A 54 -13.82 23.29 22.62
C ARG A 54 -14.87 22.47 21.89
N ARG A 55 -15.24 22.91 20.68
CA ARG A 55 -16.17 22.20 19.78
C ARG A 55 -15.54 20.96 19.13
N SER A 56 -14.20 20.89 19.07
CA SER A 56 -13.44 19.77 18.49
C SER A 56 -12.77 18.92 19.58
N VAL A 57 -12.72 17.63 19.35
CA VAL A 57 -12.03 16.66 20.21
C VAL A 57 -10.57 16.52 19.73
N GLU A 58 -9.64 16.64 20.67
CA GLU A 58 -8.22 16.36 20.43
C GLU A 58 -7.83 15.03 21.07
N LEU A 59 -7.03 14.23 20.37
CA LEU A 59 -6.48 13.00 20.91
C LEU A 59 -5.29 13.27 21.82
N THR A 60 -5.15 12.48 22.88
CA THR A 60 -3.90 12.41 23.67
C THR A 60 -2.80 11.72 22.82
N ALA A 61 -1.56 11.69 23.32
CA ALA A 61 -0.51 10.88 22.68
C ALA A 61 -0.88 9.39 22.66
N GLN A 62 -1.42 8.89 23.78
CA GLN A 62 -1.94 7.52 23.92
C GLN A 62 -3.13 7.28 22.97
N GLY A 63 -4.05 8.26 22.87
CA GLY A 63 -5.18 8.18 21.94
C GLY A 63 -4.75 8.02 20.49
N ARG A 64 -3.76 8.81 20.03
CA ARG A 64 -3.19 8.65 18.68
C ARG A 64 -2.55 7.29 18.47
N ALA A 65 -1.78 6.80 19.44
CA ALA A 65 -1.17 5.48 19.38
C ALA A 65 -2.21 4.33 19.43
N PHE A 66 -3.36 4.56 20.09
CA PHE A 66 -4.40 3.56 20.23
C PHE A 66 -5.30 3.43 18.99
N VAL A 67 -5.39 4.44 18.11
CA VAL A 67 -6.20 4.37 16.88
C VAL A 67 -5.91 3.08 16.08
N PRO A 68 -4.67 2.80 15.66
CA PRO A 68 -4.38 1.59 14.89
C PRO A 68 -4.67 0.30 15.68
N VAL A 69 -4.55 0.31 17.00
CA VAL A 69 -4.87 -0.84 17.84
C VAL A 69 -6.37 -1.11 17.85
N ALA A 70 -7.19 -0.06 17.96
CA ALA A 70 -8.65 -0.16 17.92
C ALA A 70 -9.17 -0.67 16.57
N GLU A 71 -8.60 -0.16 15.46
CA GLU A 71 -8.92 -0.61 14.10
C GLU A 71 -8.60 -2.09 13.90
N LYS A 72 -7.43 -2.53 14.35
CA LYS A 72 -7.01 -3.93 14.30
C LYS A 72 -7.93 -4.85 15.11
N TRP A 73 -8.29 -4.44 16.30
CA TRP A 73 -9.21 -5.23 17.12
C TRP A 73 -10.56 -5.42 16.43
N LEU A 74 -11.13 -4.36 15.85
CA LEU A 74 -12.38 -4.44 15.10
C LEU A 74 -12.25 -5.33 13.86
N ALA A 75 -11.12 -5.29 13.17
CA ALA A 75 -10.84 -6.17 12.02
C ALA A 75 -10.83 -7.64 12.44
N ILE A 76 -10.13 -7.98 13.52
CA ILE A 76 -10.07 -9.35 14.08
C ILE A 76 -11.48 -9.80 14.54
N TRP A 77 -12.23 -8.90 15.17
CA TRP A 77 -13.59 -9.21 15.61
C TRP A 77 -14.53 -9.47 14.43
N GLN A 78 -14.40 -8.71 13.35
CA GLN A 78 -15.16 -8.93 12.12
C GLN A 78 -14.77 -10.26 11.47
N GLU A 79 -13.49 -10.62 11.47
CA GLU A 79 -13.02 -11.92 11.02
C GLU A 79 -13.66 -13.07 11.82
N ALA A 80 -13.66 -12.97 13.15
CA ALA A 80 -14.29 -13.96 14.02
C ALA A 80 -15.80 -14.14 13.71
N LYS A 81 -16.51 -13.06 13.38
CA LYS A 81 -17.91 -13.13 12.93
C LYS A 81 -18.05 -13.80 11.56
N ASP A 82 -17.11 -13.56 10.67
CA ASP A 82 -17.15 -14.13 9.33
C ASP A 82 -16.85 -15.64 9.32
N LEU A 83 -16.17 -16.16 10.36
CA LEU A 83 -16.00 -17.62 10.55
C LEU A 83 -17.33 -18.38 10.54
N LYS A 84 -18.41 -17.76 11.03
CA LYS A 84 -19.76 -18.35 10.99
C LYS A 84 -20.30 -18.54 9.57
N LYS A 85 -19.76 -17.83 8.57
CA LYS A 85 -20.15 -17.89 7.15
C LYS A 85 -19.29 -18.83 6.32
N LEU A 86 -18.31 -19.50 6.95
CA LEU A 86 -17.37 -20.41 6.29
C LEU A 86 -18.05 -21.75 5.94
N ASN A 87 -18.91 -21.72 4.91
CA ASN A 87 -19.38 -22.93 4.23
C ASN A 87 -18.26 -23.51 3.34
N GLY A 88 -17.12 -23.93 3.94
CA GLY A 88 -16.02 -24.59 3.21
C GLY A 88 -15.13 -23.67 2.33
N SER A 89 -15.41 -22.37 2.21
CA SER A 89 -14.55 -21.48 1.44
C SER A 89 -13.39 -20.95 2.31
N VAL A 90 -12.16 -21.03 1.79
CA VAL A 90 -10.97 -20.52 2.44
C VAL A 90 -10.66 -19.12 1.90
N THR A 91 -10.45 -18.14 2.79
CA THR A 91 -10.16 -16.76 2.38
C THR A 91 -8.67 -16.48 2.45
N LEU A 92 -8.09 -15.99 1.34
CA LEU A 92 -6.75 -15.40 1.27
C LEU A 92 -6.88 -13.88 1.46
N ARG A 93 -6.23 -13.35 2.48
CA ARG A 93 -6.12 -11.92 2.73
C ARG A 93 -4.79 -11.45 2.16
N LEU A 94 -4.85 -10.60 1.15
CA LEU A 94 -3.71 -10.18 0.35
C LEU A 94 -3.60 -8.66 0.34
N GLU A 95 -2.40 -8.16 0.51
CA GLU A 95 -2.06 -6.76 0.29
C GLU A 95 -0.91 -6.60 -0.70
N SER A 96 -0.87 -5.46 -1.37
CA SER A 96 0.32 -5.08 -2.13
C SER A 96 0.44 -3.57 -2.32
N ILE A 97 1.64 -3.14 -2.69
CA ILE A 97 1.85 -1.78 -3.18
C ILE A 97 1.07 -1.55 -4.46
N VAL A 98 0.69 -0.30 -4.69
CA VAL A 98 -0.23 0.09 -5.76
C VAL A 98 0.26 -0.30 -7.17
N SER A 99 1.57 -0.21 -7.45
CA SER A 99 2.12 -0.54 -8.77
C SER A 99 2.02 -2.03 -9.09
N VAL A 100 2.23 -2.90 -8.11
CA VAL A 100 2.10 -4.36 -8.26
C VAL A 100 0.64 -4.73 -8.50
N SER A 101 -0.29 -4.15 -7.71
CA SER A 101 -1.73 -4.42 -7.91
C SER A 101 -2.23 -3.99 -9.28
N THR A 102 -1.85 -2.79 -9.69
CA THR A 102 -2.36 -2.19 -10.94
C THR A 102 -1.85 -2.93 -12.18
N TYR A 103 -0.58 -3.32 -12.18
CA TYR A 103 0.06 -3.80 -13.41
C TYR A 103 0.35 -5.29 -13.46
N LEU A 104 0.46 -5.97 -12.32
CA LEU A 104 0.95 -7.36 -12.25
C LEU A 104 -0.06 -8.35 -11.65
N LEU A 105 -0.81 -7.98 -10.61
CA LEU A 105 -1.63 -8.96 -9.88
C LEU A 105 -2.89 -9.42 -10.63
N GLY A 106 -3.44 -8.65 -11.55
CA GLY A 106 -4.68 -9.02 -12.24
C GLY A 106 -4.64 -10.42 -12.92
N PRO A 107 -3.64 -10.70 -13.76
CA PRO A 107 -3.45 -12.03 -14.36
C PRO A 107 -3.19 -13.14 -13.33
N VAL A 108 -2.40 -12.84 -12.27
CA VAL A 108 -2.08 -13.77 -11.18
C VAL A 108 -3.33 -14.18 -10.43
N LEU A 109 -4.14 -13.21 -10.00
CA LEU A 109 -5.40 -13.45 -9.30
C LEU A 109 -6.38 -14.25 -10.15
N ARG A 110 -6.49 -13.93 -11.44
CA ARG A 110 -7.36 -14.68 -12.36
C ARG A 110 -6.92 -16.15 -12.47
N ARG A 111 -5.61 -16.40 -12.54
CA ARG A 111 -5.06 -17.74 -12.57
C ARG A 111 -5.32 -18.47 -11.25
N PHE A 112 -5.01 -17.86 -10.12
CA PHE A 112 -5.23 -18.42 -8.79
C PHE A 112 -6.69 -18.83 -8.56
N LEU A 113 -7.65 -17.95 -8.88
CA LEU A 113 -9.07 -18.23 -8.73
C LEU A 113 -9.61 -19.31 -9.67
N ARG A 114 -8.94 -19.56 -10.80
CA ARG A 114 -9.25 -20.71 -11.65
C ARG A 114 -8.76 -22.02 -11.06
N LEU A 115 -7.61 -22.02 -10.41
CA LEU A 115 -7.05 -23.20 -9.75
C LEU A 115 -7.77 -23.51 -8.43
N ARG A 116 -8.30 -22.50 -7.77
CA ARG A 116 -9.00 -22.60 -6.48
C ARG A 116 -10.37 -21.89 -6.53
N PRO A 117 -11.38 -22.52 -7.19
CA PRO A 117 -12.74 -21.94 -7.27
C PRO A 117 -13.43 -21.80 -5.92
N ASP A 118 -12.98 -22.56 -4.91
CA ASP A 118 -13.43 -22.51 -3.51
C ASP A 118 -12.80 -21.36 -2.70
N ALA A 119 -11.70 -20.77 -3.21
CA ALA A 119 -11.03 -19.68 -2.52
C ALA A 119 -11.75 -18.34 -2.72
N ARG A 120 -11.68 -17.51 -1.68
CA ARG A 120 -12.05 -16.10 -1.73
C ARG A 120 -10.79 -15.27 -1.51
N VAL A 121 -10.71 -14.12 -2.16
CA VAL A 121 -9.61 -13.17 -1.96
C VAL A 121 -10.17 -11.88 -1.42
N ARG A 122 -9.62 -11.42 -0.30
CA ARG A 122 -9.77 -10.04 0.18
C ARG A 122 -8.48 -9.31 -0.11
N TYR A 123 -8.59 -8.22 -0.85
CA TYR A 123 -7.42 -7.47 -1.31
C TYR A 123 -7.49 -6.00 -0.87
N HIS A 124 -6.36 -5.47 -0.39
CA HIS A 124 -6.16 -4.05 -0.12
C HIS A 124 -4.81 -3.58 -0.66
N THR A 125 -4.71 -2.29 -0.98
CA THR A 125 -3.41 -1.65 -1.24
C THR A 125 -2.77 -1.22 0.07
N CYS A 126 -1.45 -1.37 0.16
CA CYS A 126 -0.69 -0.94 1.33
C CYS A 126 0.61 -0.23 0.91
N THR A 127 1.26 0.45 1.84
CA THR A 127 2.68 0.77 1.76
C THR A 127 3.51 -0.40 2.29
N SER A 128 4.79 -0.46 1.96
CA SER A 128 5.67 -1.53 2.46
C SER A 128 5.63 -1.64 4.00
N ARG A 129 5.66 -0.51 4.69
CA ARG A 129 5.60 -0.47 6.16
C ARG A 129 4.30 -1.07 6.72
N ILE A 130 3.16 -0.67 6.16
CA ILE A 130 1.85 -1.20 6.57
C ILE A 130 1.80 -2.71 6.33
N GLY A 131 2.29 -3.19 5.17
CA GLY A 131 2.35 -4.61 4.87
C GLY A 131 3.13 -5.41 5.90
N TYR A 132 4.29 -4.91 6.40
CA TYR A 132 5.03 -5.55 7.48
C TYR A 132 4.23 -5.62 8.78
N ASP A 133 3.61 -4.51 9.17
CA ASP A 133 2.80 -4.46 10.38
C ASP A 133 1.62 -5.43 10.30
N ASP A 134 0.89 -5.44 9.20
CA ASP A 134 -0.35 -6.22 9.05
C ASP A 134 -0.07 -7.72 8.91
N VAL A 135 1.00 -8.11 8.19
CA VAL A 135 1.47 -9.50 8.17
C VAL A 135 1.96 -9.94 9.55
N GLY A 136 2.78 -9.11 10.21
CA GLY A 136 3.33 -9.41 11.53
C GLY A 136 2.29 -9.53 12.63
N LEU A 137 1.09 -8.97 12.44
CA LEU A 137 -0.07 -9.05 13.31
C LEU A 137 -1.08 -10.12 12.88
N GLY A 138 -0.86 -10.78 11.72
CA GLY A 138 -1.77 -11.77 11.18
C GLY A 138 -3.07 -11.19 10.63
N LEU A 139 -3.14 -9.87 10.36
CA LEU A 139 -4.30 -9.21 9.77
C LEU A 139 -4.45 -9.56 8.29
N VAL A 140 -3.32 -9.75 7.60
CA VAL A 140 -3.25 -10.29 6.25
C VAL A 140 -2.36 -11.53 6.21
N ASP A 141 -2.59 -12.38 5.24
CA ASP A 141 -1.86 -13.64 5.09
C ASP A 141 -0.57 -13.42 4.30
N LEU A 142 -0.60 -12.50 3.34
CA LEU A 142 0.49 -12.21 2.43
C LEU A 142 0.46 -10.73 2.03
N ALA A 143 1.62 -10.06 2.01
CA ALA A 143 1.77 -8.75 1.42
C ALA A 143 2.91 -8.75 0.38
N ILE A 144 2.71 -8.03 -0.75
CA ILE A 144 3.71 -7.88 -1.82
C ILE A 144 4.19 -6.44 -1.84
N ILE A 145 5.49 -6.24 -1.56
CA ILE A 145 6.06 -4.91 -1.30
C ILE A 145 7.39 -4.69 -2.03
N SER A 146 7.91 -3.44 -2.00
CA SER A 146 9.20 -3.09 -2.63
C SER A 146 10.34 -2.83 -1.65
N ASP A 147 10.05 -2.54 -0.37
CA ASP A 147 11.09 -2.10 0.57
C ASP A 147 11.41 -3.21 1.55
N ARG A 148 12.64 -3.69 1.54
CA ARG A 148 13.05 -4.70 2.51
C ARG A 148 13.37 -4.05 3.86
N MET A 149 12.59 -4.42 4.88
CA MET A 149 12.79 -3.98 6.26
C MET A 149 12.94 -5.18 7.19
N TYR A 150 13.55 -4.96 8.35
CA TYR A 150 13.58 -5.97 9.40
C TYR A 150 12.28 -5.94 10.21
N HIS A 151 11.66 -7.11 10.39
CA HIS A 151 10.54 -7.29 11.30
C HIS A 151 10.63 -8.66 11.98
N PRO A 152 10.51 -8.74 13.34
CA PRO A 152 10.82 -9.97 14.08
C PRO A 152 9.87 -11.16 13.83
N ARG A 153 8.70 -10.91 13.24
CA ARG A 153 7.65 -11.91 12.98
C ARG A 153 7.31 -12.07 11.50
N VAL A 154 8.08 -11.45 10.61
CA VAL A 154 7.80 -11.46 9.17
C VAL A 154 9.05 -11.88 8.42
N GLU A 155 8.91 -12.87 7.58
CA GLU A 155 9.90 -13.27 6.59
C GLU A 155 9.67 -12.52 5.28
N SER A 156 10.75 -12.04 4.65
CA SER A 156 10.72 -11.36 3.36
C SER A 156 11.39 -12.24 2.31
N LEU A 157 10.60 -12.78 1.38
CA LEU A 157 11.09 -13.56 0.26
C LEU A 157 11.17 -12.69 -0.99
N PRO A 158 12.31 -12.62 -1.70
CA PRO A 158 12.36 -11.96 -3.00
C PRO A 158 11.51 -12.76 -4.00
N VAL A 159 10.65 -12.05 -4.74
CA VAL A 159 9.74 -12.65 -5.72
C VAL A 159 10.25 -12.44 -7.13
N PHE A 160 10.58 -11.21 -7.47
CA PHE A 160 11.17 -10.85 -8.76
C PHE A 160 11.94 -9.54 -8.68
N ARG A 161 12.80 -9.33 -9.67
CA ARG A 161 13.51 -8.08 -9.94
C ARG A 161 13.08 -7.51 -11.28
N GLU A 162 13.01 -6.19 -11.38
CA GLU A 162 12.74 -5.48 -12.62
C GLU A 162 13.58 -4.21 -12.74
N PRO A 163 14.03 -3.85 -13.97
CA PRO A 163 14.77 -2.61 -14.17
C PRO A 163 13.85 -1.40 -14.09
N MET A 164 14.45 -0.25 -13.79
CA MET A 164 13.81 1.04 -13.89
C MET A 164 14.05 1.63 -15.28
N VAL A 165 13.00 2.16 -15.89
CA VAL A 165 12.99 2.63 -17.28
C VAL A 165 12.62 4.12 -17.31
N LEU A 166 13.37 4.92 -18.06
CA LEU A 166 12.96 6.29 -18.37
C LEU A 166 11.86 6.26 -19.42
N VAL A 167 10.76 6.93 -19.11
CA VAL A 167 9.68 7.21 -20.06
C VAL A 167 9.54 8.72 -20.21
N MET A 168 9.35 9.19 -21.44
CA MET A 168 9.22 10.62 -21.71
C MET A 168 8.30 10.89 -22.90
N ASN A 169 7.64 12.03 -22.89
CA ASN A 169 6.87 12.51 -24.02
C ASN A 169 7.74 13.43 -24.90
N GLY A 170 8.07 12.96 -26.09
CA GLY A 170 8.89 13.70 -27.03
C GLY A 170 9.72 12.77 -27.92
N PRO A 171 10.58 13.33 -28.77
CA PRO A 171 11.44 12.50 -29.63
C PRO A 171 12.41 11.69 -28.76
N ALA A 172 12.49 10.39 -29.01
CA ALA A 172 13.48 9.56 -28.35
C ALA A 172 14.89 10.04 -28.73
N PRO A 173 15.77 10.26 -27.75
CA PRO A 173 17.15 10.54 -28.06
C PRO A 173 17.78 9.35 -28.79
N ALA A 174 18.67 9.65 -29.75
CA ALA A 174 19.48 8.60 -30.38
C ALA A 174 20.49 8.08 -29.36
N GLY A 175 20.17 6.98 -28.67
CA GLY A 175 21.05 6.34 -27.68
C GLY A 175 20.56 6.40 -26.25
N THR A 176 21.49 6.30 -25.30
CA THR A 176 21.24 6.41 -23.85
C THR A 176 21.23 7.86 -23.41
N MET A 177 20.40 8.17 -22.41
CA MET A 177 20.31 9.48 -21.79
C MET A 177 20.93 9.46 -20.39
N LEU A 178 21.69 10.50 -20.06
CA LEU A 178 22.18 10.73 -18.70
C LEU A 178 21.13 11.49 -17.89
N PRO A 179 21.01 11.22 -16.58
CA PRO A 179 20.09 11.95 -15.71
C PRO A 179 20.30 13.47 -15.73
N SER A 180 21.55 13.92 -15.86
CA SER A 180 21.90 15.36 -15.96
C SER A 180 21.33 16.08 -17.18
N ALA A 181 20.83 15.35 -18.17
CA ALA A 181 20.16 15.94 -19.35
C ALA A 181 18.65 16.10 -19.16
N LEU A 182 18.10 15.62 -18.05
CA LEU A 182 16.68 15.73 -17.71
C LEU A 182 16.40 17.02 -16.95
N ASP A 183 15.30 17.69 -17.29
CA ASP A 183 14.82 18.84 -16.54
C ASP A 183 13.91 18.34 -15.39
N PRO A 184 14.36 18.43 -14.12
CA PRO A 184 13.59 17.87 -12.99
C PRO A 184 12.24 18.57 -12.77
N VAL A 185 12.09 19.82 -13.25
CA VAL A 185 10.80 20.54 -13.19
C VAL A 185 9.73 19.85 -14.04
N ARG A 186 10.11 19.03 -15.01
CA ARG A 186 9.18 18.29 -15.89
C ARG A 186 8.95 16.85 -15.46
N GLU A 187 9.46 16.46 -14.31
CA GLU A 187 9.28 15.12 -13.78
C GLU A 187 7.86 14.89 -13.27
N VAL A 188 7.28 13.75 -13.66
CA VAL A 188 6.13 13.14 -13.02
C VAL A 188 6.65 12.06 -12.09
N ARG A 189 6.86 12.42 -10.83
CA ARG A 189 7.53 11.58 -9.84
C ARG A 189 6.57 10.72 -9.04
N MET A 190 6.97 9.48 -8.81
CA MET A 190 6.39 8.62 -7.81
C MET A 190 7.52 8.02 -6.96
N PRO A 191 7.42 8.03 -5.62
CA PRO A 191 8.39 7.35 -4.76
C PRO A 191 8.20 5.84 -4.91
N TRP A 192 9.19 5.16 -5.48
CA TRP A 192 9.11 3.73 -5.76
C TRP A 192 9.69 2.87 -4.66
N TYR A 193 10.86 3.21 -4.16
CA TYR A 193 11.63 2.54 -3.11
C TYR A 193 12.82 3.43 -2.70
N PRO A 194 13.40 3.22 -1.51
CA PRO A 194 14.39 4.14 -0.95
C PRO A 194 15.63 4.39 -1.83
N GLU A 195 16.14 3.37 -2.50
CA GLU A 195 17.34 3.51 -3.35
C GLU A 195 17.04 4.34 -4.61
N CYS A 196 15.81 4.30 -5.11
CA CYS A 196 15.38 5.18 -6.20
C CYS A 196 15.32 6.65 -5.76
N ASP A 197 14.84 6.89 -4.54
CA ASP A 197 14.83 8.24 -3.97
C ASP A 197 16.25 8.76 -3.71
N GLN A 198 17.16 7.92 -3.20
CA GLN A 198 18.58 8.27 -3.04
C GLN A 198 19.26 8.59 -4.38
N TRP A 199 18.96 7.83 -5.42
CA TRP A 199 19.43 8.11 -6.78
C TRP A 199 18.92 9.47 -7.29
N HIS A 200 17.65 9.77 -7.09
CA HIS A 200 17.05 11.04 -7.47
C HIS A 200 17.73 12.21 -6.73
N ASP A 201 17.89 12.11 -5.42
CA ASP A 201 18.53 13.14 -4.59
C ASP A 201 19.99 13.36 -4.98
N TYR A 202 20.70 12.32 -5.41
CA TYR A 202 22.07 12.42 -5.90
C TYR A 202 22.17 13.23 -7.19
N TRP A 203 21.25 13.01 -8.15
CA TRP A 203 21.31 13.64 -9.46
C TRP A 203 20.71 15.05 -9.49
N PHE A 204 19.64 15.27 -8.77
CA PHE A 204 18.86 16.51 -8.85
C PHE A 204 18.92 17.34 -7.56
N GLY A 205 19.34 16.74 -6.46
CA GLY A 205 19.37 17.35 -5.13
C GLY A 205 18.08 17.07 -4.33
N PRO A 206 18.19 17.03 -2.98
CA PRO A 206 17.06 16.67 -2.10
C PRO A 206 15.96 17.73 -2.05
N ASP A 207 16.27 18.97 -2.41
CA ASP A 207 15.31 20.10 -2.37
C ASP A 207 14.60 20.32 -3.71
N VAL A 208 14.94 19.56 -4.75
CA VAL A 208 14.32 19.70 -6.06
C VAL A 208 12.90 19.11 -6.04
N GLN A 209 11.95 19.93 -6.47
CA GLN A 209 10.57 19.52 -6.58
C GLN A 209 10.24 19.15 -8.02
N ALA A 210 9.73 17.93 -8.22
CA ALA A 210 9.10 17.52 -9.47
C ALA A 210 7.84 18.37 -9.74
N THR A 211 7.40 18.45 -10.99
CA THR A 211 6.13 19.09 -11.33
C THR A 211 4.98 18.48 -10.53
N VAL A 212 4.97 17.16 -10.41
CA VAL A 212 3.96 16.43 -9.63
C VAL A 212 4.61 15.27 -8.89
N LEU A 213 4.28 15.15 -7.60
CA LEU A 213 4.58 13.99 -6.79
C LEU A 213 3.29 13.17 -6.62
N LEU A 214 3.28 11.94 -7.14
CA LEU A 214 2.11 11.07 -7.18
C LEU A 214 2.17 9.98 -6.12
N ASP A 215 1.00 9.59 -5.65
CA ASP A 215 0.73 8.34 -4.93
C ASP A 215 -0.29 7.45 -5.67
N GLN A 216 -0.85 7.96 -6.80
CA GLN A 216 -1.87 7.31 -7.60
C GLN A 216 -1.39 7.00 -9.03
N MET A 217 -1.35 5.71 -9.37
CA MET A 217 -0.91 5.26 -10.70
C MET A 217 -1.81 5.73 -11.85
N ALA A 218 -3.10 5.92 -11.58
CA ALA A 218 -4.07 6.27 -12.61
C ALA A 218 -3.79 7.64 -13.28
N TRP A 219 -3.13 8.55 -12.57
CA TRP A 219 -2.83 9.88 -13.11
C TRP A 219 -1.51 9.94 -13.89
N MET A 220 -0.65 8.96 -13.74
CA MET A 220 0.66 8.96 -14.39
C MET A 220 0.54 8.97 -15.91
N GLU A 221 -0.42 8.23 -16.47
CA GLU A 221 -0.64 8.16 -17.92
C GLU A 221 -1.02 9.53 -18.47
N ASP A 222 -2.00 10.20 -17.85
CA ASP A 222 -2.48 11.50 -18.29
C ASP A 222 -1.40 12.59 -18.20
N LEU A 223 -0.64 12.62 -17.09
CA LEU A 223 0.39 13.63 -16.86
C LEU A 223 1.61 13.44 -17.77
N LEU A 224 1.91 12.21 -18.19
CA LEU A 224 2.97 11.94 -19.16
C LEU A 224 2.57 12.30 -20.60
N LEU A 225 1.32 12.69 -20.87
CA LEU A 225 0.93 13.20 -22.19
C LEU A 225 1.43 14.63 -22.45
N ASP A 226 1.82 15.37 -21.43
CA ASP A 226 2.38 16.70 -21.58
C ASP A 226 3.75 16.65 -22.28
N LYS A 227 3.94 17.50 -23.28
CA LYS A 227 5.18 17.54 -24.08
C LYS A 227 6.40 17.85 -23.20
N GLY A 228 7.36 16.96 -23.21
CA GLY A 228 8.58 17.05 -22.43
C GLY A 228 8.46 16.55 -21.00
N ALA A 229 7.27 16.07 -20.58
CA ALA A 229 7.13 15.35 -19.31
C ALA A 229 7.90 14.03 -19.35
N TRP A 230 8.47 13.64 -18.21
CA TRP A 230 9.21 12.39 -18.08
C TRP A 230 9.02 11.77 -16.69
N ALA A 231 9.26 10.48 -16.60
CA ALA A 231 9.28 9.73 -15.33
C ALA A 231 10.27 8.58 -15.42
N VAL A 232 10.84 8.20 -14.27
CA VAL A 232 11.54 6.92 -14.14
C VAL A 232 10.60 5.95 -13.46
N VAL A 233 10.27 4.87 -14.15
CA VAL A 233 9.23 3.92 -13.74
C VAL A 233 9.73 2.48 -13.84
N PRO A 234 9.17 1.54 -13.05
CA PRO A 234 9.45 0.12 -13.22
C PRO A 234 9.09 -0.37 -14.63
N ALA A 235 9.81 -1.35 -15.15
CA ALA A 235 9.57 -1.88 -16.49
C ALA A 235 8.13 -2.40 -16.70
N SER A 236 7.56 -3.02 -15.66
CA SER A 236 6.16 -3.47 -15.67
C SER A 236 5.16 -2.33 -15.85
N VAL A 237 5.45 -1.15 -15.29
CA VAL A 237 4.68 0.09 -15.48
C VAL A 237 4.89 0.62 -16.89
N ALA A 238 6.16 0.82 -17.30
CA ALA A 238 6.49 1.33 -18.63
C ALA A 238 5.80 0.57 -19.74
N ARG A 239 5.65 -0.76 -19.59
CA ARG A 239 5.00 -1.62 -20.58
C ARG A 239 3.52 -1.34 -20.77
N ARG A 240 2.85 -0.82 -19.75
CA ARG A 240 1.41 -0.55 -19.78
C ARG A 240 1.07 0.88 -20.18
N LEU A 241 2.04 1.77 -20.12
CA LEU A 241 1.82 3.14 -20.59
C LEU A 241 1.48 3.16 -22.09
N PRO A 242 0.57 4.06 -22.52
CA PRO A 242 0.11 4.11 -23.90
C PRO A 242 1.27 4.35 -24.88
N GLN A 243 1.48 3.41 -25.77
CA GLN A 243 2.44 3.56 -26.86
C GLN A 243 1.77 4.29 -28.03
N GLY A 244 2.45 5.25 -28.64
CA GLY A 244 1.95 5.96 -29.81
C GLY A 244 1.30 7.31 -29.53
N GLN A 245 1.17 7.73 -28.26
CA GLN A 245 0.73 9.07 -27.88
C GLN A 245 1.90 10.01 -27.55
N GLY A 246 3.05 9.81 -28.17
CA GLY A 246 4.26 10.58 -27.93
C GLY A 246 5.12 10.07 -26.78
N ILE A 247 4.64 9.16 -25.95
CA ILE A 247 5.39 8.56 -24.85
C ILE A 247 6.35 7.51 -25.42
N GLN A 248 7.63 7.67 -25.12
CA GLN A 248 8.70 6.79 -25.55
C GLN A 248 9.47 6.27 -24.36
N ARG A 249 10.01 5.05 -24.50
CA ARG A 249 10.94 4.46 -23.54
C ARG A 249 12.36 4.78 -23.97
N CYS A 250 13.14 5.27 -23.04
CA CYS A 250 14.51 5.62 -23.25
C CYS A 250 15.41 4.82 -22.30
N LYS A 251 16.58 4.42 -22.77
CA LYS A 251 17.58 3.83 -21.90
C LYS A 251 18.23 4.94 -21.08
N LEU A 252 18.17 4.83 -19.76
CA LEU A 252 18.81 5.73 -18.82
C LEU A 252 20.19 5.16 -18.45
N GLU A 253 21.26 5.90 -18.73
CA GLU A 253 22.59 5.58 -18.26
C GLU A 253 22.71 6.04 -16.78
N GLN A 254 23.33 5.23 -15.94
CA GLN A 254 23.41 5.50 -14.50
C GLN A 254 22.04 5.72 -13.84
N GLY A 255 21.06 4.95 -14.28
CA GLY A 255 19.72 4.92 -13.68
C GLY A 255 19.74 4.37 -12.25
N PRO A 256 18.61 4.44 -11.53
CA PRO A 256 18.52 3.85 -10.21
C PRO A 256 18.70 2.32 -10.27
N PRO A 257 19.09 1.68 -9.16
CA PRO A 257 19.16 0.22 -9.08
C PRO A 257 17.85 -0.45 -9.47
N ASP A 258 17.91 -1.68 -9.94
CA ASP A 258 16.71 -2.46 -10.23
C ASP A 258 15.83 -2.61 -8.99
N ARG A 259 14.52 -2.53 -9.17
CA ARG A 259 13.56 -2.73 -8.10
C ARG A 259 13.40 -4.22 -7.80
N ILE A 260 13.48 -4.58 -6.52
CA ILE A 260 13.16 -5.94 -6.05
C ILE A 260 11.80 -5.91 -5.36
N ILE A 261 10.96 -6.86 -5.71
CA ILE A 261 9.67 -7.08 -5.07
C ILE A 261 9.76 -8.28 -4.15
N TYR A 262 9.22 -8.13 -2.96
CA TYR A 262 9.24 -9.12 -1.89
C TYR A 262 7.82 -9.56 -1.52
N ALA A 263 7.68 -10.85 -1.20
CA ALA A 263 6.53 -11.39 -0.51
C ALA A 263 6.81 -11.42 0.99
N LEU A 264 5.92 -10.87 1.77
CA LEU A 264 5.97 -10.89 3.22
C LEU A 264 5.12 -12.03 3.75
N LEU A 265 5.72 -12.91 4.53
CA LEU A 265 5.09 -14.08 5.11
C LEU A 265 5.13 -13.98 6.64
N GLY A 266 3.98 -14.22 7.28
CA GLY A 266 3.89 -14.30 8.73
C GLY A 266 4.30 -15.68 9.27
N GLN A 267 4.31 -15.81 10.60
CA GLN A 267 4.67 -17.06 11.28
C GLN A 267 3.69 -18.23 10.99
N THR A 268 2.46 -17.93 10.63
CA THR A 268 1.44 -18.93 10.31
C THR A 268 1.30 -19.03 8.80
N GLN A 269 1.93 -20.05 8.21
CA GLN A 269 1.76 -20.34 6.79
C GLN A 269 0.42 -21.03 6.55
N LYS A 270 -0.27 -20.62 5.47
CA LYS A 270 -1.49 -21.26 4.99
C LYS A 270 -1.23 -21.87 3.61
N PRO A 271 -1.77 -23.05 3.30
CA PRO A 271 -1.59 -23.68 1.98
C PRO A 271 -1.95 -22.77 0.79
N LEU A 272 -2.94 -21.88 0.96
CA LEU A 272 -3.31 -20.92 -0.07
C LEU A 272 -2.20 -19.92 -0.42
N MET A 273 -1.26 -19.65 0.50
CA MET A 273 -0.14 -18.73 0.24
C MET A 273 0.83 -19.35 -0.75
N ASP A 274 1.20 -20.62 -0.56
CA ASP A 274 2.10 -21.33 -1.45
C ASP A 274 1.50 -21.48 -2.84
N GLU A 275 0.20 -21.80 -2.91
CA GLU A 275 -0.53 -21.88 -4.17
C GLU A 275 -0.63 -20.52 -4.87
N PHE A 276 -0.78 -19.44 -4.12
CA PHE A 276 -0.80 -18.09 -4.68
C PHE A 276 0.59 -17.68 -5.20
N LEU A 277 1.67 -17.96 -4.46
CA LEU A 277 3.05 -17.72 -4.91
C LEU A 277 3.38 -18.52 -6.17
N GLU A 278 2.92 -19.78 -6.25
CA GLU A 278 3.07 -20.58 -7.47
C GLU A 278 2.26 -19.99 -8.64
N ALA A 279 1.04 -19.52 -8.40
CA ALA A 279 0.26 -18.81 -9.42
C ALA A 279 0.96 -17.52 -9.87
N MET A 280 1.65 -16.83 -8.96
CA MET A 280 2.46 -15.64 -9.24
C MET A 280 3.67 -16.02 -10.10
N ARG A 281 4.45 -17.03 -9.70
CA ARG A 281 5.58 -17.55 -10.48
C ARG A 281 5.18 -17.83 -11.93
N GLN A 282 4.08 -18.55 -12.12
CA GLN A 282 3.58 -18.90 -13.45
C GLN A 282 2.96 -17.72 -14.20
N GLY A 283 2.31 -16.80 -13.49
CA GLY A 283 1.68 -15.61 -14.08
C GLY A 283 2.69 -14.55 -14.54
N LEU A 284 3.89 -14.55 -13.95
CA LEU A 284 4.96 -13.60 -14.27
C LEU A 284 6.02 -14.19 -15.21
N SER A 285 6.10 -15.51 -15.36
CA SER A 285 7.13 -16.20 -16.17
C SER A 285 7.17 -15.82 -17.66
N GLY A 286 6.12 -15.21 -18.19
CA GLY A 286 6.07 -14.73 -19.59
C GLY A 286 6.47 -13.26 -19.77
N GLN A 287 6.99 -12.60 -18.74
CA GLN A 287 7.36 -11.19 -18.80
C GLN A 287 8.87 -11.05 -18.96
N PRO A 288 9.38 -10.68 -20.16
CA PRO A 288 10.82 -10.71 -20.47
C PRO A 288 11.65 -9.72 -19.63
N GLU A 289 11.01 -8.74 -19.03
CA GLU A 289 11.65 -7.69 -18.24
C GLU A 289 11.72 -8.02 -16.74
N LEU A 290 11.08 -9.13 -16.32
CA LEU A 290 11.09 -9.59 -14.92
C LEU A 290 12.02 -10.78 -14.75
N GLU A 291 12.97 -10.66 -13.84
CA GLU A 291 13.76 -11.78 -13.37
C GLU A 291 13.08 -12.38 -12.13
N SER A 292 12.52 -13.58 -12.29
CA SER A 292 11.82 -14.27 -11.19
C SER A 292 12.79 -14.96 -10.26
N TYR A 293 12.52 -14.89 -8.95
CA TYR A 293 13.19 -15.62 -7.88
C TYR A 293 12.33 -16.76 -7.30
N LEU A 294 11.08 -16.89 -7.74
CA LEU A 294 10.15 -17.97 -7.36
C LEU A 294 10.36 -19.24 -8.17
#